data_f83907160279f4d337b8300fa7c44139
#
_entry.id   f83907160279f4d337b8300fa7c44139
#
_cell.length_a   1.000
_cell.length_b   1.000
_cell.length_c   1.000
_cell.angle_alpha   90.00
_cell.angle_beta   90.00
_cell.angle_gamma   90.00
#
_symmetry.space_group_name_H-M   'P 1'
#
loop_
_entity.id
_entity.type
_entity.pdbx_description
1 polymer ?
#
loop_
_entity_poly.entity_id
_entity_poly.type
_entity_poly.pdbx_seq_one_letter_code
_entity_poly.pdbx_strand_id
1 'polypeptide(L)'
;MGNADVLRTIREAEEAAAAAIAKAESEATSIVQKARLEAAESLQTGRTDSEAEAQKIVADARAAAEKEAATVSADGDATIDSIHNSGKKNRDKAVNTILDAFRA
;
A
#
# COMPACT_ATOMS: atom_id res chain seq x y z
N MET A 1 56.57 -44.23 -24.75
CA MET A 1 56.20 -42.86 -24.60
C MET A 1 57.45 -42.01 -24.33
N GLY A 2 57.71 -40.99 -25.10
CA GLY A 2 58.84 -40.08 -24.91
C GLY A 2 58.50 -38.97 -23.91
N ASN A 3 59.53 -38.30 -23.42
CA ASN A 3 59.38 -37.16 -22.54
C ASN A 3 58.53 -36.01 -23.12
N ALA A 4 58.57 -35.86 -24.46
CA ALA A 4 57.74 -34.84 -25.13
C ALA A 4 56.25 -35.13 -25.02
N ASP A 5 55.85 -36.40 -25.03
CA ASP A 5 54.46 -36.80 -24.91
C ASP A 5 53.95 -36.58 -23.46
N VAL A 6 54.80 -36.83 -22.49
CA VAL A 6 54.50 -36.59 -21.07
C VAL A 6 54.33 -35.11 -20.81
N LEU A 7 55.25 -34.27 -21.32
CA LEU A 7 55.18 -32.81 -21.20
C LEU A 7 53.94 -32.25 -21.87
N ARG A 8 53.55 -32.78 -23.01
CA ARG A 8 52.33 -32.37 -23.71
C ARG A 8 51.08 -32.69 -22.88
N THR A 9 51.04 -33.89 -22.34
CA THR A 9 49.90 -34.31 -21.47
C THR A 9 49.77 -33.42 -20.26
N ILE A 10 50.89 -33.09 -19.61
CA ILE A 10 50.91 -32.16 -18.46
C ILE A 10 50.42 -30.79 -18.86
N ARG A 11 50.89 -30.26 -19.98
CA ARG A 11 50.45 -28.94 -20.50
C ARG A 11 48.99 -28.93 -20.80
N GLU A 12 48.45 -29.93 -21.46
CA GLU A 12 47.05 -30.08 -21.78
C GLU A 12 46.20 -30.15 -20.50
N ALA A 13 46.66 -30.87 -19.49
CA ALA A 13 46.00 -30.94 -18.19
C ALA A 13 46.00 -29.61 -17.44
N GLU A 14 47.13 -28.90 -17.48
CA GLU A 14 47.22 -27.53 -16.90
C GLU A 14 46.32 -26.53 -17.60
N GLU A 15 46.27 -26.56 -18.92
CA GLU A 15 45.40 -25.69 -19.72
C GLU A 15 43.91 -26.02 -19.47
N ALA A 16 43.56 -27.28 -19.38
CA ALA A 16 42.22 -27.71 -19.06
C ALA A 16 41.81 -27.28 -17.64
N ALA A 17 42.72 -27.40 -16.68
CA ALA A 17 42.48 -26.96 -15.30
C ALA A 17 42.31 -25.41 -15.23
N ALA A 18 43.19 -24.68 -15.91
CA ALA A 18 43.07 -23.22 -15.97
C ALA A 18 41.77 -22.75 -16.62
N ALA A 19 41.36 -23.43 -17.70
CA ALA A 19 40.08 -23.13 -18.36
C ALA A 19 38.88 -23.45 -17.47
N ALA A 20 38.93 -24.55 -16.72
CA ALA A 20 37.89 -24.93 -15.78
C ALA A 20 37.75 -23.90 -14.64
N ILE A 21 38.87 -23.44 -14.09
CA ILE A 21 38.91 -22.39 -13.07
C ILE A 21 38.33 -21.06 -13.61
N ALA A 22 38.79 -20.63 -14.80
CA ALA A 22 38.30 -19.41 -15.43
C ALA A 22 36.80 -19.45 -15.69
N LYS A 23 36.30 -20.61 -16.15
CA LYS A 23 34.85 -20.80 -16.35
C LYS A 23 34.08 -20.76 -15.04
N ALA A 24 34.60 -21.41 -14.01
CA ALA A 24 33.96 -21.39 -12.68
C ALA A 24 33.93 -20.00 -12.07
N GLU A 25 35.02 -19.23 -12.21
CA GLU A 25 35.08 -17.82 -11.77
C GLU A 25 34.08 -16.95 -12.54
N SER A 26 33.99 -17.10 -13.85
CA SER A 26 33.04 -16.39 -14.68
C SER A 26 31.58 -16.73 -14.33
N GLU A 27 31.29 -18.01 -14.12
CA GLU A 27 29.96 -18.45 -13.68
C GLU A 27 29.62 -17.91 -12.29
N ALA A 28 30.56 -17.94 -11.36
CA ALA A 28 30.36 -17.38 -10.02
C ALA A 28 30.07 -15.87 -10.06
N THR A 29 30.83 -15.13 -10.85
CA THR A 29 30.59 -13.69 -11.06
C THR A 29 29.20 -13.44 -11.65
N SER A 30 28.82 -14.21 -12.66
CA SER A 30 27.49 -14.11 -13.28
C SER A 30 26.37 -14.42 -12.30
N ILE A 31 26.51 -15.45 -11.48
CA ILE A 31 25.53 -15.80 -10.43
C ILE A 31 25.35 -14.65 -9.44
N VAL A 32 26.46 -14.07 -8.96
CA VAL A 32 26.40 -12.94 -8.01
C VAL A 32 25.75 -11.72 -8.65
N GLN A 33 26.11 -11.38 -9.88
CA GLN A 33 25.52 -10.24 -10.59
C GLN A 33 24.01 -10.42 -10.79
N LYS A 34 23.60 -11.62 -11.18
CA LYS A 34 22.20 -11.97 -11.38
C LYS A 34 21.40 -11.90 -10.07
N ALA A 35 21.97 -12.44 -9.00
CA ALA A 35 21.35 -12.39 -7.68
C ALA A 35 21.18 -10.94 -7.17
N ARG A 36 22.17 -10.09 -7.39
CA ARG A 36 22.08 -8.66 -7.04
C ARG A 36 21.01 -7.93 -7.84
N LEU A 37 20.92 -8.22 -9.13
CA LEU A 37 19.89 -7.64 -10.00
C LEU A 37 18.49 -8.07 -9.54
N GLU A 38 18.28 -9.34 -9.30
CA GLU A 38 17.01 -9.88 -8.81
C GLU A 38 16.64 -9.30 -7.44
N ALA A 39 17.61 -9.13 -6.54
CA ALA A 39 17.38 -8.48 -5.26
C ALA A 39 16.98 -7.02 -5.40
N ALA A 40 17.63 -6.27 -6.29
CA ALA A 40 17.28 -4.89 -6.57
C ALA A 40 15.87 -4.74 -7.17
N GLU A 41 15.50 -5.63 -8.08
CA GLU A 41 14.17 -5.68 -8.67
C GLU A 41 13.10 -6.04 -7.64
N SER A 42 13.37 -7.01 -6.76
CA SER A 42 12.48 -7.37 -5.66
C SER A 42 12.25 -6.21 -4.70
N LEU A 43 13.29 -5.48 -4.34
CA LEU A 43 13.17 -4.30 -3.49
C LEU A 43 12.34 -3.20 -4.15
N GLN A 44 12.57 -2.94 -5.43
CA GLN A 44 11.82 -1.93 -6.18
C GLN A 44 10.35 -2.31 -6.32
N THR A 45 10.06 -3.55 -6.65
CA THR A 45 8.69 -4.06 -6.74
C THR A 45 8.00 -3.98 -5.39
N GLY A 46 8.68 -4.40 -4.32
CA GLY A 46 8.15 -4.35 -2.97
C GLY A 46 7.83 -2.93 -2.52
N ARG A 47 8.68 -1.96 -2.83
CA ARG A 47 8.43 -0.54 -2.54
C ARG A 47 7.23 0.00 -3.29
N THR A 48 7.17 -0.28 -4.59
CA THR A 48 6.06 0.17 -5.45
C THR A 48 4.73 -0.42 -4.97
N ASP A 49 4.69 -1.70 -4.68
CA ASP A 49 3.50 -2.38 -4.20
C ASP A 49 3.08 -1.87 -2.81
N SER A 50 4.04 -1.65 -1.93
CA SER A 50 3.78 -1.12 -0.58
C SER A 50 3.25 0.31 -0.62
N GLU A 51 3.80 1.16 -1.49
CA GLU A 51 3.30 2.53 -1.69
C GLU A 51 1.88 2.53 -2.24
N ALA A 52 1.58 1.69 -3.22
CA ALA A 52 0.24 1.56 -3.79
C ALA A 52 -0.76 1.07 -2.74
N GLU A 53 -0.38 0.08 -1.93
CA GLU A 53 -1.22 -0.43 -0.85
C GLU A 53 -1.45 0.62 0.23
N ALA A 54 -0.40 1.35 0.63
CA ALA A 54 -0.53 2.44 1.60
C ALA A 54 -1.46 3.54 1.10
N GLN A 55 -1.35 3.95 -0.15
CA GLN A 55 -2.25 4.93 -0.76
C GLN A 55 -3.69 4.44 -0.79
N LYS A 56 -3.90 3.17 -1.08
CA LYS A 56 -5.24 2.56 -1.07
C LYS A 56 -5.84 2.55 0.33
N ILE A 57 -5.06 2.16 1.35
CA ILE A 57 -5.50 2.15 2.74
C ILE A 57 -5.90 3.56 3.18
N VAL A 58 -5.11 4.57 2.87
CA VAL A 58 -5.41 5.96 3.21
C VAL A 58 -6.65 6.45 2.47
N ALA A 59 -6.78 6.16 1.17
CA ALA A 59 -7.93 6.54 0.38
C ALA A 59 -9.22 5.89 0.89
N ASP A 60 -9.18 4.60 1.21
CA ASP A 60 -10.33 3.87 1.75
C ASP A 60 -10.73 4.40 3.13
N ALA A 61 -9.76 4.72 3.98
CA ALA A 61 -10.02 5.30 5.30
C ALA A 61 -10.65 6.70 5.19
N ARG A 62 -10.18 7.53 4.27
CA ARG A 62 -10.76 8.85 4.00
C ARG A 62 -12.19 8.74 3.48
N ALA A 63 -12.43 7.85 2.52
CA ALA A 63 -13.77 7.63 1.98
C ALA A 63 -14.75 7.16 3.06
N ALA A 64 -14.31 6.25 3.93
CA ALA A 64 -15.12 5.78 5.07
C ALA A 64 -15.41 6.90 6.05
N ALA A 65 -14.40 7.72 6.39
CA ALA A 65 -14.55 8.86 7.29
C ALA A 65 -15.48 9.94 6.71
N GLU A 66 -15.37 10.24 5.43
CA GLU A 66 -16.24 11.21 4.74
C GLU A 66 -17.70 10.72 4.71
N LYS A 67 -17.89 9.44 4.47
CA LYS A 67 -19.23 8.84 4.52
C LYS A 67 -19.84 8.90 5.91
N GLU A 68 -19.06 8.60 6.93
CA GLU A 68 -19.51 8.71 8.32
C GLU A 68 -19.81 10.15 8.71
N ALA A 69 -18.95 11.08 8.33
CA ALA A 69 -19.16 12.50 8.56
C ALA A 69 -20.44 13.02 7.86
N ALA A 70 -20.69 12.60 6.62
CA ALA A 70 -21.91 12.94 5.90
C ALA A 70 -23.17 12.41 6.60
N THR A 71 -23.12 11.20 7.13
CA THR A 71 -24.20 10.61 7.90
C THR A 71 -24.47 11.39 9.19
N VAL A 72 -23.42 11.72 9.93
CA VAL A 72 -23.54 12.54 11.16
C VAL A 72 -24.10 13.92 10.86
N SER A 73 -23.64 14.54 9.80
CA SER A 73 -24.13 15.86 9.35
C SER A 73 -25.61 15.81 8.98
N ALA A 74 -26.03 14.81 8.21
CA ALA A 74 -27.42 14.63 7.81
C ALA A 74 -28.33 14.36 9.02
N ASP A 75 -27.88 13.52 9.96
CA ASP A 75 -28.61 13.24 11.19
C ASP A 75 -28.73 14.49 12.06
N GLY A 76 -27.67 15.29 12.13
CA GLY A 76 -27.67 16.58 12.82
C GLY A 76 -28.65 17.55 12.22
N ASP A 77 -28.68 17.70 10.91
CA ASP A 77 -29.62 18.55 10.18
C ASP A 77 -31.07 18.12 10.42
N ALA A 78 -31.34 16.83 10.38
CA ALA A 78 -32.67 16.28 10.68
C ALA A 78 -33.08 16.55 12.12
N THR A 79 -32.16 16.47 13.07
CA THR A 79 -32.40 16.81 14.47
C THR A 79 -32.71 18.29 14.64
N ILE A 80 -31.96 19.15 13.98
CA ILE A 80 -32.21 20.61 13.99
C ILE A 80 -33.59 20.94 13.43
N ASP A 81 -33.97 20.35 12.30
CA ASP A 81 -35.29 20.52 11.72
C ASP A 81 -36.39 20.05 12.66
N SER A 82 -36.20 18.94 13.31
CA SER A 82 -37.14 18.42 14.31
C SER A 82 -37.32 19.38 15.50
N ILE A 83 -36.23 19.94 15.99
CA ILE A 83 -36.25 20.95 17.07
C ILE A 83 -36.97 22.21 16.65
N HIS A 84 -36.70 22.72 15.44
CA HIS A 84 -37.37 23.88 14.89
C HIS A 84 -38.88 23.65 14.74
N ASN A 85 -39.27 22.52 14.21
CA ASN A 85 -40.70 22.17 14.03
C ASN A 85 -41.41 21.99 15.37
N SER A 86 -40.79 21.36 16.34
CA SER A 86 -41.34 21.24 17.70
C SER A 86 -41.43 22.59 18.41
N GLY A 87 -40.41 23.42 18.25
CA GLY A 87 -40.41 24.76 18.80
C GLY A 87 -41.52 25.67 18.20
N LYS A 88 -41.76 25.56 16.90
CA LYS A 88 -42.85 26.25 16.24
C LYS A 88 -44.22 25.82 16.76
N LYS A 89 -44.47 24.52 16.84
CA LYS A 89 -45.71 23.98 17.42
C LYS A 89 -45.92 24.41 18.86
N ASN A 90 -44.88 24.34 19.69
CA ASN A 90 -44.96 24.75 21.09
C ASN A 90 -45.18 26.23 21.26
N ARG A 91 -44.59 27.04 20.39
CA ARG A 91 -44.82 28.52 20.35
C ARG A 91 -46.25 28.82 20.03
N ASP A 92 -46.82 28.21 19.01
CA ASP A 92 -48.21 28.38 18.63
C ASP A 92 -49.18 27.95 19.73
N LYS A 93 -48.91 26.82 20.39
CA LYS A 93 -49.63 26.36 21.57
C LYS A 93 -49.57 27.34 22.72
N ALA A 94 -48.39 27.87 23.02
CA ALA A 94 -48.22 28.84 24.12
C ALA A 94 -48.99 30.12 23.84
N VAL A 95 -48.90 30.62 22.59
CA VAL A 95 -49.67 31.82 22.20
C VAL A 95 -51.16 31.59 22.34
N ASN A 96 -51.67 30.46 21.84
CA ASN A 96 -53.08 30.13 21.96
C ASN A 96 -53.55 29.96 23.39
N THR A 97 -52.74 29.37 24.25
CA THR A 97 -53.01 29.21 25.67
C THR A 97 -53.18 30.58 26.36
N ILE A 98 -52.28 31.51 26.04
CA ILE A 98 -52.37 32.88 26.61
C ILE A 98 -53.60 33.61 26.08
N LEU A 99 -53.86 33.54 24.77
CA LEU A 99 -55.05 34.17 24.19
C LEU A 99 -56.34 33.61 24.75
N ASP A 100 -56.44 32.31 24.94
CA ASP A 100 -57.60 31.65 25.55
C ASP A 100 -57.82 32.08 26.99
N ALA A 101 -56.76 32.27 27.75
CA ALA A 101 -56.83 32.81 29.12
C ALA A 101 -57.37 34.23 29.17
N PHE A 102 -57.03 35.06 28.18
CA PHE A 102 -57.56 36.41 28.08
C PHE A 102 -59.02 36.51 27.61
N ARG A 103 -59.48 35.48 26.89
CA ARG A 103 -60.85 35.41 26.37
C ARG A 103 -61.86 34.81 27.35
N ALA A 104 -61.35 34.14 28.33
CA ALA A 104 -62.21 33.45 29.33
C ALA A 104 -62.94 34.43 30.29
#